data_94eecf1afebacda6d643d114f21cf3c5
#
_entry.id   94eecf1afebacda6d643d114f21cf3c5
#
_cell.length_a   1.000
_cell.length_b   1.000
_cell.length_c   1.000
_cell.angle_alpha   90.00
_cell.angle_beta   90.00
_cell.angle_gamma   90.00
#
_symmetry.space_group_name_H-M   'P 1'
#
loop_
_entity.id
_entity.type
_entity.pdbx_description
1 polymer ?
#
loop_
_entity_poly.entity_id
_entity_poly.type
_entity_poly.pdbx_seq_one_letter_code
_entity_poly.pdbx_strand_id
1 'polypeptide(L)'
;VKLDKIPTLNPVFTKDGNTMYFTRNNFNNGKKGRDSERTILLKLYKATKDGDKWTNVTELPFNSNEYSVAHPALSPDEKTLYFASNMPGTLGASDIFKVSINADGSYGTPENLGNKINTEARETFPFVTDNNELYFASDGHPGLGGLDVFVTQLKEDGNVGSIKNVGEPVNSKMDDF
;
A
#
# COMPACT_ATOMS: atom_id res chain seq x y z
N VAL A 1 8.06 5.65 -20.05
CA VAL A 1 7.20 4.45 -20.18
C VAL A 1 5.79 4.95 -20.36
N LYS A 2 5.12 4.58 -21.48
CA LYS A 2 3.70 4.93 -21.68
C LYS A 2 2.87 4.08 -20.72
N LEU A 3 2.08 4.74 -19.88
CA LEU A 3 1.12 4.07 -18.97
C LEU A 3 0.04 3.27 -19.72
N ASP A 4 -0.23 3.63 -20.97
CA ASP A 4 -1.35 3.12 -21.80
C ASP A 4 -1.31 1.61 -22.10
N LYS A 5 -0.23 0.89 -21.74
CA LYS A 5 -0.06 -0.53 -22.08
C LYS A 5 0.18 -1.48 -20.92
N ILE A 6 0.26 -0.99 -19.70
CA ILE A 6 0.56 -1.83 -18.52
C ILE A 6 -0.50 -1.56 -17.46
N PRO A 7 -1.23 -2.59 -17.00
CA PRO A 7 -2.22 -2.42 -15.96
C PRO A 7 -1.62 -1.74 -14.71
N THR A 8 -2.23 -0.66 -14.29
CA THR A 8 -1.98 -0.03 -13.00
C THR A 8 -3.08 -0.47 -12.05
N LEU A 9 -2.71 -0.85 -10.83
CA LEU A 9 -3.63 -1.31 -9.80
C LEU A 9 -3.61 -0.32 -8.63
N ASN A 10 -4.78 -0.07 -8.05
CA ASN A 10 -4.95 0.72 -6.82
C ASN A 10 -4.18 2.06 -6.84
N PRO A 11 -4.44 2.97 -7.78
CA PRO A 11 -3.77 4.26 -7.79
C PRO A 11 -4.31 5.16 -6.68
N VAL A 12 -3.40 5.89 -6.02
CA VAL A 12 -3.72 7.01 -5.12
C VAL A 12 -3.09 8.29 -5.67
N PHE A 13 -3.81 9.39 -5.54
CA PHE A 13 -3.42 10.69 -6.09
C PHE A 13 -3.17 11.69 -4.96
N THR A 14 -2.22 12.60 -5.16
CA THR A 14 -2.10 13.79 -4.32
C THR A 14 -3.32 14.69 -4.48
N LYS A 15 -3.62 15.51 -3.48
CA LYS A 15 -4.79 16.43 -3.47
C LYS A 15 -4.77 17.42 -4.63
N ASP A 16 -3.58 17.82 -5.06
CA ASP A 16 -3.39 18.69 -6.23
C ASP A 16 -3.59 17.95 -7.58
N GLY A 17 -3.75 16.63 -7.56
CA GLY A 17 -3.93 15.79 -8.73
C GLY A 17 -2.69 15.68 -9.64
N ASN A 18 -1.50 16.12 -9.19
CA ASN A 18 -0.29 16.17 -10.01
C ASN A 18 0.65 14.98 -9.80
N THR A 19 0.46 14.20 -8.74
CA THR A 19 1.25 13.01 -8.47
C THR A 19 0.33 11.80 -8.29
N MET A 20 0.74 10.67 -8.82
CA MET A 20 0.06 9.39 -8.67
C MET A 20 1.05 8.34 -8.15
N TYR A 21 0.65 7.61 -7.12
CA TYR A 21 1.30 6.38 -6.69
C TYR A 21 0.43 5.19 -7.10
N PHE A 22 1.05 4.11 -7.54
CA PHE A 22 0.30 2.97 -8.04
C PHE A 22 1.09 1.67 -7.97
N THR A 23 0.38 0.57 -7.90
CA THR A 23 0.94 -0.79 -7.96
C THR A 23 1.05 -1.27 -9.40
N ARG A 24 2.10 -1.99 -9.70
CA ARG A 24 2.31 -2.65 -10.97
C ARG A 24 3.17 -3.90 -10.81
N ASN A 25 2.98 -4.89 -11.68
CA ASN A 25 3.91 -5.98 -11.81
C ASN A 25 5.33 -5.48 -12.12
N ASN A 26 6.34 -6.15 -11.61
CA ASN A 26 7.73 -5.85 -11.90
C ASN A 26 8.04 -6.04 -13.40
N PHE A 27 7.78 -4.99 -14.17
CA PHE A 27 7.97 -4.98 -15.61
C PHE A 27 8.59 -3.65 -16.03
N ASN A 28 9.90 -3.66 -16.24
CA ASN A 28 10.68 -2.49 -16.59
C ASN A 28 11.35 -2.64 -17.96
N ASN A 29 11.26 -1.60 -18.79
CA ASN A 29 11.92 -1.51 -20.09
C ASN A 29 11.65 -2.74 -21.01
N GLY A 30 10.42 -3.25 -20.99
CA GLY A 30 10.04 -4.39 -21.81
C GLY A 30 10.47 -5.75 -21.25
N LYS A 31 11.06 -5.81 -20.07
CA LYS A 31 11.50 -7.05 -19.40
C LYS A 31 10.72 -7.28 -18.11
N LYS A 32 10.34 -8.53 -17.86
CA LYS A 32 9.77 -8.98 -16.59
C LYS A 32 10.90 -9.19 -15.59
N GLY A 33 10.91 -8.40 -14.50
CA GLY A 33 11.71 -8.72 -13.33
C GLY A 33 11.10 -9.92 -12.61
N ARG A 34 11.94 -10.84 -12.16
CA ARG A 34 11.54 -12.04 -11.42
C ARG A 34 12.40 -12.18 -10.20
N ASP A 35 11.83 -12.76 -9.13
CA ASP A 35 12.59 -13.17 -7.94
C ASP A 35 13.42 -14.44 -8.21
N SER A 36 14.09 -14.93 -7.18
CA SER A 36 14.87 -16.17 -7.19
C SER A 36 14.03 -17.41 -7.56
N GLU A 37 12.73 -17.38 -7.30
CA GLU A 37 11.76 -18.45 -7.63
C GLU A 37 11.06 -18.25 -8.98
N ARG A 38 11.50 -17.26 -9.76
CA ARG A 38 10.93 -16.86 -11.06
C ARG A 38 9.51 -16.27 -10.99
N THR A 39 9.07 -15.81 -9.84
CA THR A 39 7.80 -15.12 -9.63
C THR A 39 7.91 -13.66 -10.05
N ILE A 40 6.83 -13.10 -10.61
CA ILE A 40 6.73 -11.68 -10.92
C ILE A 40 6.05 -11.00 -9.74
N LEU A 41 6.81 -10.23 -8.98
CA LEU A 41 6.34 -9.53 -7.80
C LEU A 41 5.72 -8.17 -8.14
N LEU A 42 4.98 -7.63 -7.19
CA LEU A 42 4.38 -6.31 -7.28
C LEU A 42 5.37 -5.23 -6.81
N LYS A 43 5.32 -4.07 -7.44
CA LYS A 43 6.12 -2.91 -7.08
C LYS A 43 5.29 -1.63 -7.09
N LEU A 44 5.66 -0.68 -6.24
CA LEU A 44 5.10 0.65 -6.23
C LEU A 44 5.87 1.59 -7.15
N TYR A 45 5.14 2.39 -7.87
CA TYR A 45 5.64 3.41 -8.78
C TYR A 45 5.02 4.76 -8.45
N LYS A 46 5.74 5.80 -8.81
CA LYS A 46 5.28 7.19 -8.82
C LYS A 46 5.26 7.70 -10.25
N ALA A 47 4.25 8.48 -10.59
CA ALA A 47 4.19 9.24 -11.83
C ALA A 47 3.80 10.68 -11.55
N THR A 48 4.23 11.62 -12.38
CA THR A 48 3.83 13.03 -12.33
C THR A 48 3.01 13.39 -13.56
N LYS A 49 2.09 14.34 -13.40
CA LYS A 49 1.25 14.83 -14.47
C LYS A 49 1.97 15.93 -15.28
N ASP A 50 1.87 15.85 -16.59
CA ASP A 50 2.32 16.88 -17.53
C ASP A 50 1.21 17.10 -18.56
N GLY A 51 0.47 18.22 -18.42
CA GLY A 51 -0.79 18.44 -19.10
C GLY A 51 -1.80 17.33 -18.76
N ASP A 52 -2.32 16.63 -19.77
CA ASP A 52 -3.26 15.53 -19.60
C ASP A 52 -2.59 14.14 -19.55
N LYS A 53 -1.26 14.09 -19.46
CA LYS A 53 -0.50 12.83 -19.51
C LYS A 53 0.24 12.58 -18.20
N TRP A 54 0.27 11.31 -17.80
CA TRP A 54 1.14 10.83 -16.74
C TRP A 54 2.52 10.52 -17.32
N THR A 55 3.53 11.15 -16.75
CA THR A 55 4.95 11.08 -17.19
C THR A 55 5.86 10.76 -16.00
N ASN A 56 7.17 10.75 -16.24
CA ASN A 56 8.19 10.55 -15.18
C ASN A 56 7.88 9.37 -14.27
N VAL A 57 7.49 8.24 -14.88
CA VAL A 57 7.22 7.01 -14.12
C VAL A 57 8.52 6.48 -13.52
N THR A 58 8.60 6.49 -12.20
CA THR A 58 9.76 6.03 -11.42
C THR A 58 9.36 4.95 -10.43
N GLU A 59 10.26 3.99 -10.24
CA GLU A 59 10.14 2.96 -9.21
C GLU A 59 10.48 3.56 -7.84
N LEU A 60 9.73 3.21 -6.79
CA LEU A 60 10.05 3.70 -5.45
C LEU A 60 11.29 2.99 -4.89
N PRO A 61 12.15 3.69 -4.11
CA PRO A 61 13.48 3.19 -3.76
C PRO A 61 13.49 1.99 -2.82
N PHE A 62 12.40 1.73 -2.12
CA PHE A 62 12.24 0.59 -1.21
C PHE A 62 11.60 -0.64 -1.85
N ASN A 63 11.38 -0.64 -3.17
CA ASN A 63 11.02 -1.85 -3.90
C ASN A 63 12.18 -2.85 -3.96
N SER A 64 11.85 -4.11 -4.19
CA SER A 64 12.83 -5.18 -4.37
C SER A 64 12.42 -6.13 -5.50
N ASN A 65 13.34 -6.98 -5.94
CA ASN A 65 13.00 -8.12 -6.78
C ASN A 65 12.67 -9.38 -5.96
N GLU A 66 12.85 -9.35 -4.62
CA GLU A 66 12.68 -10.51 -3.74
C GLU A 66 11.41 -10.43 -2.86
N TYR A 67 10.70 -9.30 -2.89
CA TYR A 67 9.43 -9.13 -2.18
C TYR A 67 8.49 -8.18 -2.93
N SER A 68 7.21 -8.29 -2.63
CA SER A 68 6.17 -7.41 -3.18
C SER A 68 5.99 -6.16 -2.32
N VAL A 69 5.73 -5.03 -2.99
CA VAL A 69 5.29 -3.77 -2.39
C VAL A 69 4.08 -3.29 -3.18
N ALA A 70 2.92 -3.12 -2.54
CA ALA A 70 1.66 -2.92 -3.22
C ALA A 70 0.66 -2.06 -2.43
N HIS A 71 -0.44 -1.69 -3.08
CA HIS A 71 -1.61 -1.03 -2.49
C HIS A 71 -1.25 0.26 -1.73
N PRO A 72 -0.83 1.32 -2.43
CA PRO A 72 -0.42 2.57 -1.79
C PRO A 72 -1.63 3.34 -1.27
N ALA A 73 -1.46 4.00 -0.11
CA ALA A 73 -2.38 4.98 0.44
C ALA A 73 -1.62 6.17 1.02
N LEU A 74 -2.12 7.39 0.83
CA LEU A 74 -1.51 8.60 1.37
C LEU A 74 -2.18 9.03 2.67
N SER A 75 -1.38 9.57 3.61
CA SER A 75 -1.92 10.32 4.74
C SER A 75 -2.60 11.61 4.26
N PRO A 76 -3.54 12.20 5.04
CA PRO A 76 -4.21 13.45 4.66
C PRO A 76 -3.27 14.63 4.44
N ASP A 77 -2.12 14.67 5.09
CA ASP A 77 -1.09 15.70 4.91
C ASP A 77 -0.08 15.37 3.81
N GLU A 78 -0.24 14.21 3.16
CA GLU A 78 0.60 13.69 2.08
C GLU A 78 2.08 13.48 2.45
N LYS A 79 2.40 13.44 3.77
CA LYS A 79 3.76 13.22 4.26
C LYS A 79 4.07 11.79 4.62
N THR A 80 3.08 10.89 4.55
CA THR A 80 3.24 9.47 4.82
C THR A 80 2.57 8.64 3.72
N LEU A 81 3.31 7.67 3.21
CA LEU A 81 2.79 6.66 2.30
C LEU A 81 2.66 5.34 3.05
N TYR A 82 1.44 4.80 3.10
CA TYR A 82 1.14 3.47 3.62
C TYR A 82 1.10 2.48 2.44
N PHE A 83 1.45 1.23 2.69
CA PHE A 83 1.44 0.18 1.67
C PHE A 83 1.47 -1.21 2.30
N ALA A 84 1.09 -2.24 1.54
CA ALA A 84 1.24 -3.63 1.93
C ALA A 84 2.53 -4.22 1.37
N SER A 85 3.22 -5.06 2.15
CA SER A 85 4.45 -5.72 1.71
C SER A 85 4.73 -7.00 2.51
N ASN A 86 5.45 -7.94 1.88
CA ASN A 86 6.09 -9.07 2.52
C ASN A 86 7.61 -8.90 2.63
N MET A 87 8.08 -7.64 2.75
CA MET A 87 9.49 -7.30 2.93
C MET A 87 10.05 -7.81 4.27
N PRO A 88 11.38 -7.88 4.44
CA PRO A 88 11.98 -8.23 5.72
C PRO A 88 11.43 -7.39 6.88
N GLY A 89 11.06 -8.05 7.97
CA GLY A 89 10.41 -7.44 9.14
C GLY A 89 8.88 -7.61 9.15
N THR A 90 8.31 -8.31 8.17
CA THR A 90 6.92 -8.75 8.16
C THR A 90 6.67 -9.80 9.26
N LEU A 91 5.52 -9.71 9.94
CA LEU A 91 5.09 -10.68 10.97
C LEU A 91 4.43 -11.90 10.33
N GLY A 92 3.71 -11.70 9.24
CA GLY A 92 2.92 -12.73 8.56
C GLY A 92 3.22 -12.88 7.07
N ALA A 93 2.19 -13.14 6.30
CA ALA A 93 2.30 -13.31 4.85
C ALA A 93 2.43 -11.96 4.12
N SER A 94 1.75 -10.92 4.62
CA SER A 94 1.95 -9.51 4.22
C SER A 94 1.47 -8.59 5.33
N ASP A 95 2.17 -7.50 5.53
CA ASP A 95 1.90 -6.50 6.58
C ASP A 95 1.67 -5.11 5.98
N ILE A 96 0.99 -4.26 6.72
CA ILE A 96 0.93 -2.82 6.43
C ILE A 96 2.18 -2.15 6.99
N PHE A 97 2.86 -1.44 6.10
CA PHE A 97 4.02 -0.58 6.38
C PHE A 97 3.67 0.88 6.12
N LYS A 98 4.48 1.77 6.64
CA LYS A 98 4.47 3.20 6.32
C LYS A 98 5.88 3.67 5.99
N VAL A 99 5.98 4.76 5.22
CA VAL A 99 7.23 5.45 4.95
C VAL A 99 6.97 6.95 4.88
N SER A 100 7.87 7.77 5.44
CA SER A 100 7.79 9.23 5.33
C SER A 100 8.11 9.70 3.90
N ILE A 101 7.42 10.74 3.46
CA ILE A 101 7.71 11.48 2.23
C ILE A 101 8.31 12.81 2.67
N ASN A 102 9.59 13.04 2.37
CA ASN A 102 10.30 14.25 2.73
C ASN A 102 9.95 15.42 1.80
N ALA A 103 10.21 16.64 2.24
CA ALA A 103 9.89 17.85 1.46
C ALA A 103 10.63 17.93 0.10
N ASP A 104 11.77 17.28 -0.02
CA ASP A 104 12.53 17.15 -1.27
C ASP A 104 12.01 16.02 -2.19
N GLY A 105 10.97 15.30 -1.75
CA GLY A 105 10.36 14.18 -2.48
C GLY A 105 11.10 12.85 -2.31
N SER A 106 12.13 12.80 -1.46
CA SER A 106 12.77 11.56 -1.03
C SER A 106 11.92 10.82 0.01
N TYR A 107 12.30 9.58 0.32
CA TYR A 107 11.57 8.73 1.26
C TYR A 107 12.46 8.34 2.43
N GLY A 108 11.86 8.19 3.61
CA GLY A 108 12.51 7.61 4.77
C GLY A 108 12.71 6.09 4.65
N THR A 109 12.97 5.46 5.77
CA THR A 109 13.01 3.99 5.86
C THR A 109 11.60 3.45 6.11
N PRO A 110 11.14 2.41 5.40
CA PRO A 110 9.89 1.75 5.70
C PRO A 110 9.83 1.22 7.14
N GLU A 111 8.71 1.42 7.80
CA GLU A 111 8.42 0.97 9.16
C GLU A 111 7.17 0.09 9.16
N ASN A 112 7.27 -1.10 9.77
CA ASN A 112 6.12 -1.97 10.02
C ASN A 112 5.19 -1.32 11.04
N LEU A 113 3.87 -1.34 10.84
CA LEU A 113 2.89 -0.75 11.76
C LEU A 113 2.71 -1.55 13.07
N GLY A 114 3.37 -2.70 13.18
CA GLY A 114 3.42 -3.51 14.38
C GLY A 114 2.20 -4.40 14.62
N ASN A 115 2.28 -5.21 15.65
CA ASN A 115 1.37 -6.32 15.94
C ASN A 115 -0.05 -5.94 16.41
N LYS A 116 -0.36 -4.65 16.52
CA LYS A 116 -1.74 -4.22 16.71
C LYS A 116 -2.53 -4.24 15.41
N ILE A 117 -1.88 -3.88 14.30
CA ILE A 117 -2.47 -3.88 12.95
C ILE A 117 -2.15 -5.18 12.25
N ASN A 118 -0.89 -5.56 12.25
CA ASN A 118 -0.39 -6.70 11.50
C ASN A 118 -0.46 -7.99 12.33
N THR A 119 -0.76 -9.10 11.67
CA THR A 119 -0.92 -10.44 12.25
C THR A 119 0.05 -11.44 11.59
N GLU A 120 -0.07 -12.73 11.92
CA GLU A 120 0.66 -13.80 11.23
C GLU A 120 0.05 -14.15 9.85
N ALA A 121 -1.06 -13.52 9.47
CA ALA A 121 -1.75 -13.74 8.20
C ALA A 121 -1.49 -12.60 7.21
N ARG A 122 -2.50 -12.11 6.50
CA ARG A 122 -2.34 -11.03 5.51
C ARG A 122 -3.04 -9.77 5.96
N GLU A 123 -2.33 -8.66 5.92
CA GLU A 123 -2.87 -7.31 5.96
C GLU A 123 -2.56 -6.61 4.65
N THR A 124 -3.59 -6.02 4.04
CA THR A 124 -3.49 -5.46 2.68
C THR A 124 -4.50 -4.34 2.46
N PHE A 125 -4.48 -3.71 1.29
CA PHE A 125 -5.39 -2.64 0.85
C PHE A 125 -5.57 -1.51 1.89
N PRO A 126 -4.49 -0.88 2.40
CA PRO A 126 -4.64 0.26 3.29
C PRO A 126 -5.34 1.42 2.58
N PHE A 127 -6.18 2.13 3.32
CA PHE A 127 -6.79 3.39 2.91
C PHE A 127 -6.88 4.33 4.11
N VAL A 128 -6.49 5.59 3.95
CA VAL A 128 -6.52 6.58 5.04
C VAL A 128 -7.51 7.68 4.70
N THR A 129 -8.45 7.93 5.62
CA THR A 129 -9.43 9.00 5.50
C THR A 129 -8.85 10.36 5.92
N ASP A 130 -9.52 11.46 5.56
CA ASP A 130 -9.15 12.81 6.01
C ASP A 130 -9.20 12.99 7.55
N ASN A 131 -9.89 12.10 8.26
CA ASN A 131 -9.95 12.07 9.72
C ASN A 131 -8.84 11.21 10.35
N ASN A 132 -7.82 10.79 9.59
CA ASN A 132 -6.76 9.89 10.04
C ASN A 132 -7.28 8.51 10.50
N GLU A 133 -8.34 8.00 9.90
CA GLU A 133 -8.77 6.62 10.09
C GLU A 133 -8.07 5.74 9.05
N LEU A 134 -7.39 4.69 9.50
CA LEU A 134 -6.80 3.68 8.63
C LEU A 134 -7.78 2.52 8.49
N TYR A 135 -8.25 2.31 7.27
CA TYR A 135 -8.95 1.10 6.84
C TYR A 135 -7.94 0.14 6.21
N PHE A 136 -8.11 -1.15 6.44
CA PHE A 136 -7.28 -2.20 5.83
C PHE A 136 -8.04 -3.51 5.80
N ALA A 137 -7.70 -4.39 4.87
CA ALA A 137 -8.24 -5.74 4.81
C ALA A 137 -7.30 -6.72 5.50
N SER A 138 -7.84 -7.67 6.27
CA SER A 138 -7.08 -8.71 6.97
C SER A 138 -7.85 -10.03 7.03
N ASP A 139 -7.12 -11.14 6.90
CA ASP A 139 -7.61 -12.50 7.18
C ASP A 139 -7.02 -13.08 8.48
N GLY A 140 -6.30 -12.27 9.27
CA GLY A 140 -5.75 -12.65 10.56
C GLY A 140 -6.53 -12.11 11.76
N HIS A 141 -7.24 -10.99 11.62
CA HIS A 141 -8.15 -10.50 12.64
C HIS A 141 -9.48 -11.26 12.59
N PRO A 142 -10.20 -11.41 13.74
CA PRO A 142 -11.51 -12.07 13.77
C PRO A 142 -12.54 -11.38 12.86
N GLY A 143 -12.98 -12.08 11.83
CA GLY A 143 -13.86 -11.57 10.79
C GLY A 143 -15.01 -12.51 10.46
N LEU A 144 -15.69 -12.26 9.33
CA LEU A 144 -16.84 -13.00 8.82
C LEU A 144 -16.48 -13.97 7.70
N GLY A 145 -15.43 -13.66 6.95
CA GLY A 145 -15.03 -14.38 5.75
C GLY A 145 -13.53 -14.68 5.69
N GLY A 146 -12.96 -14.48 4.51
CA GLY A 146 -11.52 -14.51 4.27
C GLY A 146 -10.90 -13.17 4.66
N LEU A 147 -10.61 -12.31 3.68
CA LEU A 147 -10.27 -10.92 3.98
C LEU A 147 -11.52 -10.15 4.42
N ASP A 148 -11.44 -9.49 5.55
CA ASP A 148 -12.45 -8.57 6.06
C ASP A 148 -11.86 -7.18 6.23
N VAL A 149 -12.68 -6.14 6.09
CA VAL A 149 -12.26 -4.75 6.28
C VAL A 149 -12.30 -4.38 7.76
N PHE A 150 -11.21 -3.82 8.23
CA PHE A 150 -11.05 -3.29 9.60
C PHE A 150 -10.74 -1.80 9.55
N VAL A 151 -10.99 -1.12 10.67
CA VAL A 151 -10.68 0.30 10.84
C VAL A 151 -10.04 0.58 12.19
N THR A 152 -9.09 1.50 12.20
CA THR A 152 -8.49 2.06 13.41
C THR A 152 -8.19 3.54 13.25
N GLN A 153 -8.14 4.27 14.38
CA GLN A 153 -7.70 5.65 14.40
C GLN A 153 -6.17 5.72 14.46
N LEU A 154 -5.56 6.43 13.52
CA LEU A 154 -4.17 6.83 13.59
C LEU A 154 -4.05 8.06 14.51
N LYS A 155 -3.15 8.03 15.49
CA LYS A 155 -2.93 9.10 16.45
C LYS A 155 -1.68 9.90 16.08
N GLU A 156 -1.64 11.17 16.48
CA GLU A 156 -0.50 12.06 16.25
C GLU A 156 0.81 11.57 16.90
N ASP A 157 0.71 10.83 18.01
CA ASP A 157 1.85 10.24 18.71
C ASP A 157 2.41 8.98 18.03
N GLY A 158 1.88 8.62 16.84
CA GLY A 158 2.26 7.42 16.08
C GLY A 158 1.61 6.12 16.57
N ASN A 159 0.84 6.18 17.65
CA ASN A 159 0.07 5.04 18.13
C ASN A 159 -1.20 4.82 17.29
N VAL A 160 -1.75 3.61 17.37
CA VAL A 160 -3.04 3.26 16.77
C VAL A 160 -4.10 3.04 17.85
N GLY A 161 -5.35 3.34 17.52
CA GLY A 161 -6.50 3.06 18.38
C GLY A 161 -6.82 1.57 18.49
N SER A 162 -8.01 1.26 18.95
CA SER A 162 -8.55 -0.10 18.88
C SER A 162 -8.90 -0.46 17.45
N ILE A 163 -8.60 -1.70 17.06
CA ILE A 163 -9.03 -2.24 15.77
C ILE A 163 -10.50 -2.65 15.87
N LYS A 164 -11.30 -2.27 14.88
CA LYS A 164 -12.71 -2.61 14.77
C LYS A 164 -13.00 -3.27 13.45
N ASN A 165 -13.68 -4.41 13.45
CA ASN A 165 -14.28 -4.97 12.24
C ASN A 165 -15.38 -4.04 11.77
N VAL A 166 -15.43 -3.69 10.49
CA VAL A 166 -16.46 -2.78 9.94
C VAL A 166 -17.84 -3.45 9.93
N GLY A 167 -17.88 -4.77 9.81
CA GLY A 167 -19.10 -5.56 9.87
C GLY A 167 -19.95 -5.48 8.60
N GLU A 168 -21.10 -6.14 8.65
CA GLU A 168 -22.08 -6.07 7.56
C GLU A 168 -22.67 -4.66 7.39
N PRO A 169 -22.99 -4.22 6.17
CA PRO A 169 -22.93 -4.98 4.90
C PRO A 169 -21.61 -4.89 4.15
N VAL A 170 -20.56 -4.26 4.72
CA VAL A 170 -19.25 -4.11 4.07
C VAL A 170 -18.54 -5.46 4.06
N ASN A 171 -18.47 -6.13 5.21
CA ASN A 171 -17.88 -7.44 5.34
C ASN A 171 -18.93 -8.55 5.13
N SER A 172 -18.52 -9.63 4.50
CA SER A 172 -19.35 -10.78 4.15
C SER A 172 -18.62 -12.11 4.46
N LYS A 173 -19.10 -13.22 3.91
CA LYS A 173 -18.43 -14.53 3.99
C LYS A 173 -17.37 -14.74 2.88
N MET A 174 -17.15 -13.72 2.07
CA MET A 174 -16.17 -13.73 0.97
C MET A 174 -14.93 -12.92 1.37
N ASP A 175 -14.02 -12.69 0.43
CA ASP A 175 -12.94 -11.73 0.58
C ASP A 175 -13.49 -10.31 0.32
N ASP A 176 -13.37 -9.41 1.30
CA ASP A 176 -13.81 -8.03 1.25
C ASP A 176 -12.59 -7.08 1.42
N PHE A 177 -12.47 -6.06 0.49
CA PHE A 177 -11.33 -5.14 0.48
C PHE A 177 -11.58 -3.85 -0.30
#